data_08b1f9130815906f670349384aea1efb
#
_entry.id   08b1f9130815906f670349384aea1efb
#
_cell.length_a   1.000
_cell.length_b   1.000
_cell.length_c   1.000
_cell.angle_alpha   90.00
_cell.angle_beta   90.00
_cell.angle_gamma   90.00
#
_symmetry.space_group_name_H-M   'P 1'
#
loop_
_entity.id
_entity.type
_entity.pdbx_description
1 polymer ?
#
loop_
_entity_poly.entity_id
_entity_poly.type
_entity_poly.pdbx_seq_one_letter_code
_entity_poly.pdbx_strand_id
1 'polypeptide(L)'
;MYLLYLDESGDANGWQEQQNFVLAGVAIFESEISHLDKELERVRAKYFSGISYPIAFHATEIRRGKGHFKQFPPDTREEILEDVYEVIHNTRFPACIVFATALNITSAQNPLQVRRDTLEDISQRFNTFLMRQHKANMPSKGLLIIDQNRESEYRQLVAEFRQTGTRYGYLGNIVDIPYFAGCRDTPMLQLADFVSNAVFRYYEKQDPKYLDIIYEKIDRQFKDGPHVGLKHITKNANCSCKACAERLYPTKLSSSS
;
A
#
# COMPACT_ATOMS: atom_id res chain seq x y z
N MET A 1 1.66 1.25 -18.52
CA MET A 1 2.05 2.12 -17.39
C MET A 1 1.59 1.48 -16.09
N TYR A 2 2.29 1.70 -14.97
CA TYR A 2 1.80 1.33 -13.64
C TYR A 2 1.25 2.55 -12.91
N LEU A 3 0.09 2.40 -12.26
CA LEU A 3 -0.50 3.41 -11.39
C LEU A 3 -0.36 2.92 -9.94
N LEU A 4 0.40 3.65 -9.11
CA LEU A 4 0.57 3.34 -7.69
C LEU A 4 -0.44 4.16 -6.88
N TYR A 5 -1.47 3.48 -6.39
CA TYR A 5 -2.49 4.03 -5.52
C TYR A 5 -2.03 3.91 -4.07
N LEU A 6 -2.06 5.01 -3.32
CA LEU A 6 -1.52 5.11 -1.96
C LEU A 6 -2.55 5.67 -0.99
N ASP A 7 -2.57 5.10 0.21
CA ASP A 7 -3.35 5.59 1.35
C ASP A 7 -2.56 5.47 2.66
N GLU A 8 -2.96 6.27 3.66
CA GLU A 8 -2.36 6.32 4.99
C GLU A 8 -3.15 5.46 6.00
N SER A 9 -2.45 4.82 6.93
CA SER A 9 -3.03 4.26 8.15
C SER A 9 -2.23 4.68 9.38
N GLY A 10 -2.93 5.09 10.42
CA GLY A 10 -2.36 5.70 11.61
C GLY A 10 -2.31 7.22 11.51
N ASP A 11 -1.91 7.88 12.60
CA ASP A 11 -1.76 9.33 12.68
C ASP A 11 -0.28 9.70 12.71
N ALA A 12 0.18 10.48 11.72
CA ALA A 12 1.56 10.96 11.69
C ALA A 12 1.95 11.85 12.89
N ASN A 13 0.98 12.39 13.61
CA ASN A 13 1.20 13.14 14.86
C ASN A 13 1.51 12.23 16.07
N GLY A 14 1.33 10.91 15.92
CA GLY A 14 1.52 9.97 17.02
C GLY A 14 0.52 10.21 18.15
N TRP A 15 -0.74 9.84 17.94
CA TRP A 15 -1.78 10.10 18.95
C TRP A 15 -1.73 9.06 20.06
N GLN A 16 -1.58 9.52 21.32
CA GLN A 16 -1.57 8.71 22.54
C GLN A 16 -0.57 7.52 22.50
N GLU A 17 -1.07 6.28 22.40
CA GLU A 17 -0.26 5.07 22.44
C GLU A 17 0.11 4.53 21.05
N GLN A 18 -0.30 5.21 19.97
CA GLN A 18 0.01 4.77 18.62
C GLN A 18 1.50 4.93 18.31
N GLN A 19 2.13 3.85 17.89
CA GLN A 19 3.57 3.79 17.63
C GLN A 19 3.94 3.76 16.15
N ASN A 20 3.00 3.47 15.26
CA ASN A 20 3.30 3.28 13.84
C ASN A 20 2.45 4.16 12.94
N PHE A 21 3.07 4.66 11.89
CA PHE A 21 2.43 5.28 10.74
C PHE A 21 2.74 4.44 9.51
N VAL A 22 1.78 4.27 8.63
CA VAL A 22 1.91 3.48 7.40
C VAL A 22 1.47 4.29 6.21
N LEU A 23 2.30 4.34 5.18
CA LEU A 23 1.91 4.71 3.82
C LEU A 23 2.04 3.46 2.96
N ALA A 24 0.95 3.02 2.36
CA ALA A 24 0.93 1.79 1.59
C ALA A 24 -0.10 1.80 0.46
N GLY A 25 0.01 0.85 -0.44
CA GLY A 25 -0.96 0.69 -1.51
C GLY A 25 -0.58 -0.33 -2.57
N VAL A 26 -1.23 -0.19 -3.72
CA VAL A 26 -1.13 -1.13 -4.84
C VAL A 26 -0.66 -0.43 -6.11
N ALA A 27 0.36 -0.98 -6.75
CA ALA A 27 0.76 -0.62 -8.11
C ALA A 27 0.04 -1.54 -9.09
N ILE A 28 -0.80 -0.97 -9.93
CA ILE A 28 -1.65 -1.70 -10.87
C ILE A 28 -1.25 -1.33 -12.30
N PHE A 29 -1.04 -2.34 -13.14
CA PHE A 29 -0.83 -2.12 -14.56
C PHE A 29 -2.16 -1.67 -15.20
N GLU A 30 -2.13 -0.63 -16.04
CA GLU A 30 -3.35 0.04 -16.50
C GLU A 30 -4.41 -0.88 -17.12
N SER A 31 -4.00 -1.96 -17.77
CA SER A 31 -4.97 -2.92 -18.36
C SER A 31 -5.76 -3.72 -17.33
N GLU A 32 -5.29 -3.81 -16.10
CA GLU A 32 -5.93 -4.59 -15.05
C GLU A 32 -6.98 -3.82 -14.24
N ILE A 33 -7.00 -2.49 -14.36
CA ILE A 33 -7.90 -1.63 -13.57
C ILE A 33 -9.36 -2.04 -13.76
N SER A 34 -9.79 -2.23 -15.01
CA SER A 34 -11.18 -2.64 -15.31
C SER A 34 -11.52 -4.04 -14.80
N HIS A 35 -10.52 -4.93 -14.72
CA HIS A 35 -10.72 -6.26 -14.14
C HIS A 35 -10.93 -6.16 -12.62
N LEU A 36 -10.03 -5.46 -11.93
CA LEU A 36 -10.12 -5.27 -10.48
C LEU A 36 -11.39 -4.53 -10.06
N ASP A 37 -11.82 -3.54 -10.83
CA ASP A 37 -13.07 -2.84 -10.60
C ASP A 37 -14.28 -3.80 -10.68
N LYS A 38 -14.31 -4.66 -11.67
CA LYS A 38 -15.37 -5.70 -11.80
C LYS A 38 -15.34 -6.70 -10.64
N GLU A 39 -14.16 -7.09 -10.16
CA GLU A 39 -14.08 -7.99 -9.00
C GLU A 39 -14.60 -7.32 -7.72
N LEU A 40 -14.27 -6.03 -7.50
CA LEU A 40 -14.85 -5.26 -6.39
C LEU A 40 -16.38 -5.12 -6.53
N GLU A 41 -16.89 -4.91 -7.75
CA GLU A 41 -18.34 -4.90 -7.99
C GLU A 41 -18.99 -6.26 -7.69
N ARG A 42 -18.33 -7.38 -7.98
CA ARG A 42 -18.82 -8.71 -7.60
C ARG A 42 -18.94 -8.86 -6.08
N VAL A 43 -17.93 -8.38 -5.34
CA VAL A 43 -17.99 -8.38 -3.87
C VAL A 43 -19.15 -7.49 -3.39
N ARG A 44 -19.35 -6.29 -3.99
CA ARG A 44 -20.51 -5.44 -3.65
C ARG A 44 -21.83 -6.13 -3.92
N ALA A 45 -21.99 -6.73 -5.08
CA ALA A 45 -23.23 -7.41 -5.46
C ALA A 45 -23.57 -8.59 -4.53
N LYS A 46 -22.55 -9.28 -3.99
CA LYS A 46 -22.73 -10.38 -3.03
C LYS A 46 -23.42 -9.91 -1.75
N TYR A 47 -23.07 -8.74 -1.23
CA TYR A 47 -23.52 -8.27 0.08
C TYR A 47 -24.58 -7.17 0.02
N PHE A 48 -24.66 -6.43 -1.07
CA PHE A 48 -25.49 -5.24 -1.22
C PHE A 48 -26.45 -5.35 -2.43
N SER A 49 -27.00 -6.53 -2.67
CA SER A 49 -27.99 -6.74 -3.73
C SER A 49 -29.18 -5.81 -3.55
N GLY A 50 -29.59 -5.10 -4.62
CA GLY A 50 -30.75 -4.18 -4.60
C GLY A 50 -30.43 -2.74 -4.19
N ILE A 51 -29.17 -2.38 -3.91
CA ILE A 51 -28.76 -0.99 -3.70
C ILE A 51 -28.32 -0.40 -5.05
N SER A 52 -28.94 0.73 -5.44
CA SER A 52 -28.76 1.35 -6.76
C SER A 52 -27.56 2.29 -6.87
N TYR A 53 -26.83 2.52 -5.80
CA TYR A 53 -25.64 3.38 -5.78
C TYR A 53 -24.41 2.63 -5.27
N PRO A 54 -23.21 2.97 -5.74
CA PRO A 54 -21.99 2.28 -5.33
C PRO A 54 -21.68 2.52 -3.84
N ILE A 55 -21.48 1.42 -3.10
CA ILE A 55 -21.01 1.48 -1.72
C ILE A 55 -19.48 1.37 -1.74
N ALA A 56 -18.81 2.38 -1.20
CA ALA A 56 -17.36 2.34 -1.05
C ALA A 56 -16.97 1.38 0.08
N PHE A 57 -15.98 0.54 -0.19
CA PHE A 57 -15.34 -0.27 0.82
C PHE A 57 -14.28 0.55 1.57
N HIS A 58 -14.36 0.52 2.90
CA HIS A 58 -13.36 1.11 3.77
C HIS A 58 -13.10 0.15 4.93
N ALA A 59 -11.88 -0.38 5.04
CA ALA A 59 -11.56 -1.48 5.96
C ALA A 59 -11.94 -1.18 7.41
N THR A 60 -11.68 0.04 7.88
CA THR A 60 -12.04 0.46 9.25
C THR A 60 -13.55 0.60 9.46
N GLU A 61 -14.31 1.08 8.47
CA GLU A 61 -15.77 1.20 8.54
C GLU A 61 -16.44 -0.18 8.58
N ILE A 62 -15.99 -1.10 7.73
CA ILE A 62 -16.47 -2.48 7.69
C ILE A 62 -16.26 -3.13 9.06
N ARG A 63 -15.04 -3.10 9.56
CA ARG A 63 -14.69 -3.73 10.85
C ARG A 63 -15.51 -3.18 12.01
N ARG A 64 -15.71 -1.85 12.06
CA ARG A 64 -16.46 -1.19 13.12
C ARG A 64 -17.98 -1.24 12.93
N GLY A 65 -18.48 -1.80 11.83
CA GLY A 65 -19.90 -1.81 11.50
C GLY A 65 -20.47 -0.38 11.38
N LYS A 66 -19.78 0.51 10.69
CA LYS A 66 -20.23 1.87 10.42
C LYS A 66 -20.96 1.98 9.09
N GLY A 67 -21.78 3.01 8.94
CA GLY A 67 -22.50 3.27 7.68
C GLY A 67 -23.33 2.08 7.26
N HIS A 68 -23.20 1.66 6.00
CA HIS A 68 -23.92 0.55 5.40
C HIS A 68 -23.58 -0.81 6.02
N PHE A 69 -22.43 -0.92 6.68
CA PHE A 69 -21.96 -2.17 7.28
C PHE A 69 -22.57 -2.45 8.67
N LYS A 70 -23.33 -1.51 9.23
CA LYS A 70 -24.03 -1.66 10.52
C LYS A 70 -25.06 -2.81 10.50
N GLN A 71 -25.62 -3.10 9.36
CA GLN A 71 -26.62 -4.18 9.19
C GLN A 71 -26.03 -5.58 9.27
N PHE A 72 -24.73 -5.75 9.10
CA PHE A 72 -24.07 -7.05 9.11
C PHE A 72 -23.53 -7.43 10.50
N PRO A 73 -23.69 -8.68 10.91
CA PRO A 73 -23.03 -9.21 12.11
C PRO A 73 -21.51 -9.22 11.94
N PRO A 74 -20.75 -9.33 13.06
CA PRO A 74 -19.29 -9.31 13.01
C PRO A 74 -18.68 -10.32 12.03
N ASP A 75 -19.20 -11.56 11.98
CA ASP A 75 -18.68 -12.61 11.10
C ASP A 75 -18.85 -12.26 9.63
N THR A 76 -20.01 -11.75 9.23
CA THR A 76 -20.22 -11.30 7.84
C THR A 76 -19.35 -10.11 7.48
N ARG A 77 -19.10 -9.20 8.43
CA ARG A 77 -18.16 -8.09 8.18
C ARG A 77 -16.73 -8.59 7.99
N GLU A 78 -16.35 -9.63 8.69
CA GLU A 78 -15.06 -10.31 8.51
C GLU A 78 -14.97 -10.96 7.12
N GLU A 79 -16.02 -11.65 6.68
CA GLU A 79 -16.10 -12.21 5.31
C GLU A 79 -15.97 -11.13 4.24
N ILE A 80 -16.63 -9.96 4.42
CA ILE A 80 -16.49 -8.83 3.49
C ILE A 80 -15.04 -8.36 3.41
N LEU A 81 -14.36 -8.26 4.56
CA LEU A 81 -12.94 -7.87 4.59
C LEU A 81 -12.08 -8.88 3.83
N GLU A 82 -12.25 -10.16 4.10
CA GLU A 82 -11.51 -11.23 3.44
C GLU A 82 -11.75 -11.23 1.93
N ASP A 83 -12.99 -11.14 1.48
CA ASP A 83 -13.35 -11.09 0.05
C ASP A 83 -12.64 -9.94 -0.68
N VAL A 84 -12.53 -8.75 -0.06
CA VAL A 84 -11.81 -7.63 -0.68
C VAL A 84 -10.29 -7.89 -0.71
N TYR A 85 -9.70 -8.47 0.34
CA TYR A 85 -8.28 -8.86 0.30
C TYR A 85 -8.01 -9.93 -0.77
N GLU A 86 -8.95 -10.86 -0.96
CA GLU A 86 -8.86 -11.88 -2.01
C GLU A 86 -8.88 -11.28 -3.43
N VAL A 87 -9.55 -10.13 -3.65
CA VAL A 87 -9.45 -9.41 -4.94
C VAL A 87 -7.98 -9.06 -5.24
N ILE A 88 -7.23 -8.57 -4.24
CA ILE A 88 -5.80 -8.27 -4.40
C ILE A 88 -5.02 -9.58 -4.59
N HIS A 89 -5.27 -10.59 -3.75
CA HIS A 89 -4.56 -11.86 -3.75
C HIS A 89 -4.69 -12.60 -5.07
N ASN A 90 -5.88 -12.65 -5.65
CA ASN A 90 -6.16 -13.41 -6.86
C ASN A 90 -5.73 -12.72 -8.16
N THR A 91 -5.35 -11.44 -8.10
CA THR A 91 -4.88 -10.73 -9.28
C THR A 91 -3.53 -11.28 -9.75
N ARG A 92 -3.36 -11.40 -11.07
CA ARG A 92 -2.14 -11.94 -11.66
C ARG A 92 -0.92 -11.08 -11.32
N PHE A 93 0.17 -11.70 -10.87
CA PHE A 93 1.47 -11.05 -10.75
C PHE A 93 2.16 -10.95 -12.13
N PRO A 94 2.78 -9.83 -12.52
CA PRO A 94 3.02 -8.60 -11.77
C PRO A 94 1.97 -7.49 -12.03
N ALA A 95 0.77 -7.82 -12.45
CA ALA A 95 -0.25 -6.84 -12.80
C ALA A 95 -0.79 -6.04 -11.60
N CYS A 96 -0.72 -6.62 -10.39
CA CYS A 96 -1.00 -5.94 -9.12
C CYS A 96 0.11 -6.27 -8.12
N ILE A 97 0.76 -5.24 -7.57
CA ILE A 97 1.92 -5.36 -6.68
C ILE A 97 1.72 -4.45 -5.48
N VAL A 98 2.02 -4.97 -4.29
CA VAL A 98 1.90 -4.24 -3.04
C VAL A 98 3.23 -3.55 -2.68
N PHE A 99 3.12 -2.28 -2.31
CA PHE A 99 4.18 -1.48 -1.72
C PHE A 99 3.74 -0.92 -0.38
N ALA A 100 4.60 -0.96 0.63
CA ALA A 100 4.30 -0.43 1.94
C ALA A 100 5.54 0.05 2.68
N THR A 101 5.42 1.18 3.36
CA THR A 101 6.41 1.69 4.31
C THR A 101 5.73 1.92 5.65
N ALA A 102 6.09 1.14 6.66
CA ALA A 102 5.71 1.35 8.05
C ALA A 102 6.85 2.11 8.76
N LEU A 103 6.51 3.18 9.47
CA LEU A 103 7.46 3.98 10.24
C LEU A 103 7.06 3.96 11.71
N ASN A 104 8.00 3.58 12.55
CA ASN A 104 7.83 3.65 14.00
C ASN A 104 8.01 5.11 14.45
N ILE A 105 6.91 5.73 14.91
CA ILE A 105 6.87 7.13 15.32
C ILE A 105 7.52 7.27 16.69
N THR A 106 8.34 8.30 16.83
CA THR A 106 8.83 8.77 18.13
C THR A 106 8.21 10.12 18.45
N SER A 107 7.95 10.39 19.72
CA SER A 107 7.28 11.60 20.20
C SER A 107 7.92 12.95 19.78
N ALA A 108 9.14 12.89 19.24
CA ALA A 108 9.87 14.07 18.78
C ALA A 108 9.80 14.29 17.25
N GLN A 109 9.09 13.45 16.50
CA GLN A 109 9.04 13.57 15.04
C GLN A 109 7.97 14.56 14.57
N ASN A 110 8.35 15.43 13.62
CA ASN A 110 7.41 16.28 12.92
C ASN A 110 6.54 15.44 11.98
N PRO A 111 5.19 15.59 11.98
CA PRO A 111 4.29 14.86 11.10
C PRO A 111 4.63 14.97 9.60
N LEU A 112 5.07 16.14 9.15
CA LEU A 112 5.49 16.32 7.77
C LEU A 112 6.76 15.51 7.45
N GLN A 113 7.68 15.35 8.42
CA GLN A 113 8.86 14.51 8.25
C GLN A 113 8.49 13.01 8.19
N VAL A 114 7.51 12.57 8.98
CA VAL A 114 6.98 11.19 8.92
C VAL A 114 6.43 10.89 7.52
N ARG A 115 5.62 11.80 6.97
CA ARG A 115 5.10 11.66 5.59
C ARG A 115 6.20 11.73 4.54
N ARG A 116 7.17 12.63 4.72
CA ARG A 116 8.35 12.71 3.85
C ARG A 116 9.08 11.38 3.78
N ASP A 117 9.46 10.85 4.93
CA ASP A 117 10.28 9.64 5.01
C ASP A 117 9.57 8.42 4.39
N THR A 118 8.26 8.31 4.61
CA THR A 118 7.46 7.22 4.03
C THR A 118 7.22 7.40 2.55
N LEU A 119 6.95 8.62 2.07
CA LEU A 119 6.74 8.90 0.65
C LEU A 119 8.04 8.73 -0.16
N GLU A 120 9.18 9.22 0.36
CA GLU A 120 10.48 9.00 -0.29
C GLU A 120 10.80 7.52 -0.44
N ASP A 121 10.64 6.74 0.63
CA ASP A 121 10.97 5.32 0.62
C ASP A 121 10.07 4.53 -0.35
N ILE A 122 8.75 4.75 -0.28
CA ILE A 122 7.81 4.01 -1.15
C ILE A 122 7.97 4.41 -2.62
N SER A 123 8.17 5.70 -2.90
CA SER A 123 8.42 6.19 -4.26
C SER A 123 9.71 5.61 -4.85
N GLN A 124 10.78 5.53 -4.06
CA GLN A 124 12.04 4.93 -4.49
C GLN A 124 11.89 3.43 -4.78
N ARG A 125 11.15 2.69 -3.97
CA ARG A 125 10.87 1.26 -4.21
C ARG A 125 10.09 1.05 -5.49
N PHE A 126 9.06 1.85 -5.70
CA PHE A 126 8.28 1.83 -6.92
C PHE A 126 9.16 2.19 -8.15
N ASN A 127 9.97 3.24 -8.06
CA ASN A 127 10.92 3.60 -9.12
C ASN A 127 11.90 2.45 -9.43
N THR A 128 12.41 1.77 -8.39
CA THR A 128 13.31 0.61 -8.54
C THR A 128 12.61 -0.57 -9.20
N PHE A 129 11.35 -0.83 -8.85
CA PHE A 129 10.52 -1.83 -9.54
C PHE A 129 10.40 -1.49 -11.04
N LEU A 130 10.06 -0.26 -11.39
CA LEU A 130 9.94 0.20 -12.78
C LEU A 130 11.27 0.04 -13.55
N MET A 131 12.41 0.32 -12.90
CA MET A 131 13.74 0.07 -13.48
C MET A 131 13.97 -1.42 -13.77
N ARG A 132 13.51 -2.33 -12.89
CA ARG A 132 13.61 -3.78 -13.14
C ARG A 132 12.74 -4.21 -14.31
N GLN A 133 11.52 -3.66 -14.44
CA GLN A 133 10.66 -3.91 -15.62
C GLN A 133 11.36 -3.47 -16.90
N HIS A 134 12.00 -2.31 -16.91
CA HIS A 134 12.76 -1.85 -18.07
C HIS A 134 13.90 -2.81 -18.44
N LYS A 135 14.68 -3.28 -17.46
CA LYS A 135 15.75 -4.27 -17.68
C LYS A 135 15.25 -5.61 -18.16
N ALA A 136 14.01 -5.97 -17.86
CA ALA A 136 13.34 -7.19 -18.33
C ALA A 136 12.68 -7.00 -19.73
N ASN A 137 13.02 -5.95 -20.49
CA ASN A 137 12.43 -5.59 -21.77
C ASN A 137 10.91 -5.32 -21.72
N MET A 138 10.41 -4.92 -20.58
CA MET A 138 9.03 -4.48 -20.36
C MET A 138 9.03 -3.01 -19.87
N PRO A 139 9.51 -2.03 -20.68
CA PRO A 139 9.68 -0.66 -20.22
C PRO A 139 8.34 -0.06 -19.80
N SER A 140 8.26 0.35 -18.56
CA SER A 140 7.06 0.93 -17.99
C SER A 140 7.41 2.19 -17.20
N LYS A 141 6.56 3.19 -17.31
CA LYS A 141 6.55 4.37 -16.44
C LYS A 141 5.50 4.19 -15.36
N GLY A 142 5.62 4.95 -14.30
CA GLY A 142 4.68 4.94 -13.19
C GLY A 142 4.13 6.31 -12.86
N LEU A 143 2.93 6.33 -12.31
CA LEU A 143 2.25 7.52 -11.80
C LEU A 143 1.79 7.24 -10.36
N LEU A 144 1.90 8.24 -9.48
CA LEU A 144 1.37 8.16 -8.13
C LEU A 144 -0.06 8.72 -8.09
N ILE A 145 -0.96 8.02 -7.42
CA ILE A 145 -2.32 8.46 -7.12
C ILE A 145 -2.50 8.33 -5.60
N ILE A 146 -2.71 9.44 -4.91
CA ILE A 146 -2.73 9.50 -3.45
C ILE A 146 -4.12 9.94 -2.99
N ASP A 147 -4.60 9.39 -1.87
CA ASP A 147 -5.84 9.87 -1.27
C ASP A 147 -5.76 11.37 -0.94
N GLN A 148 -6.82 12.13 -1.25
CA GLN A 148 -6.86 13.59 -1.18
C GLN A 148 -6.84 14.17 0.24
N ASN A 149 -7.00 13.34 1.28
CA ASN A 149 -7.14 13.82 2.67
C ASN A 149 -5.97 14.69 3.15
N ARG A 150 -4.77 14.52 2.56
CA ARG A 150 -3.55 15.27 2.88
C ARG A 150 -2.89 15.88 1.64
N GLU A 151 -3.67 16.24 0.65
CA GLU A 151 -3.20 16.73 -0.64
C GLU A 151 -2.17 17.85 -0.52
N SER A 152 -2.42 18.88 0.30
CA SER A 152 -1.52 20.03 0.43
C SER A 152 -0.13 19.65 0.94
N GLU A 153 -0.05 18.73 1.90
CA GLU A 153 1.20 18.24 2.47
C GLU A 153 2.01 17.43 1.45
N TYR A 154 1.36 16.52 0.74
CA TYR A 154 2.01 15.72 -0.30
C TYR A 154 2.41 16.53 -1.52
N ARG A 155 1.63 17.54 -1.93
CA ARG A 155 2.01 18.46 -3.02
C ARG A 155 3.29 19.21 -2.69
N GLN A 156 3.44 19.69 -1.46
CA GLN A 156 4.65 20.37 -1.01
C GLN A 156 5.88 19.44 -1.10
N LEU A 157 5.77 18.21 -0.58
CA LEU A 157 6.86 17.23 -0.60
C LEU A 157 7.29 16.86 -2.02
N VAL A 158 6.32 16.62 -2.92
CA VAL A 158 6.64 16.25 -4.30
C VAL A 158 7.25 17.40 -5.09
N ALA A 159 6.78 18.64 -4.87
CA ALA A 159 7.40 19.81 -5.49
C ALA A 159 8.89 19.91 -5.11
N GLU A 160 9.21 19.63 -3.84
CA GLU A 160 10.60 19.58 -3.37
C GLU A 160 11.38 18.42 -4.01
N PHE A 161 10.83 17.20 -4.05
CA PHE A 161 11.50 16.05 -4.68
C PHE A 161 11.81 16.28 -6.17
N ARG A 162 10.98 17.05 -6.87
CA ARG A 162 11.24 17.41 -8.28
C ARG A 162 12.39 18.39 -8.42
N GLN A 163 12.57 19.30 -7.47
CA GLN A 163 13.62 20.32 -7.52
C GLN A 163 14.96 19.79 -7.07
N THR A 164 14.98 19.06 -5.96
CA THR A 164 16.23 18.68 -5.27
C THR A 164 16.52 17.17 -5.35
N GLY A 165 15.57 16.38 -5.84
CA GLY A 165 15.60 14.92 -5.72
C GLY A 165 15.17 14.45 -4.34
N THR A 166 15.19 13.14 -4.15
CA THR A 166 15.02 12.47 -2.85
C THR A 166 16.40 12.14 -2.26
N ARG A 167 16.47 11.70 -1.01
CA ARG A 167 17.71 11.16 -0.43
C ARG A 167 18.31 9.98 -1.20
N TYR A 168 17.52 9.36 -2.08
CA TYR A 168 17.93 8.22 -2.91
C TYR A 168 18.23 8.63 -4.36
N GLY A 169 18.12 9.91 -4.71
CA GLY A 169 18.30 10.43 -6.06
C GLY A 169 16.99 10.77 -6.76
N TYR A 170 17.05 10.91 -8.09
CA TYR A 170 15.89 11.29 -8.89
C TYR A 170 15.00 10.08 -9.23
N LEU A 171 13.69 10.31 -9.25
CA LEU A 171 12.67 9.31 -9.53
C LEU A 171 12.33 9.24 -11.04
N GLY A 172 13.32 8.95 -11.88
CA GLY A 172 13.26 9.09 -13.35
C GLY A 172 12.23 8.21 -14.08
N ASN A 173 11.65 7.21 -13.42
CA ASN A 173 10.61 6.37 -14.00
C ASN A 173 9.20 6.73 -13.50
N ILE A 174 9.07 7.60 -12.50
CA ILE A 174 7.80 8.16 -12.07
C ILE A 174 7.57 9.44 -12.88
N VAL A 175 6.46 9.47 -13.62
CA VAL A 175 6.11 10.60 -14.48
C VAL A 175 5.17 11.55 -13.75
N ASP A 176 5.23 12.81 -14.14
CA ASP A 176 4.36 13.87 -13.65
C ASP A 176 4.38 14.09 -12.12
N ILE A 177 3.47 14.92 -11.62
CA ILE A 177 3.17 15.08 -10.20
C ILE A 177 2.12 14.05 -9.80
N PRO A 178 2.03 13.66 -8.51
CA PRO A 178 0.95 12.82 -8.03
C PRO A 178 -0.42 13.44 -8.32
N TYR A 179 -1.34 12.59 -8.71
CA TYR A 179 -2.76 12.93 -8.75
C TYR A 179 -3.38 12.63 -7.39
N PHE A 180 -4.39 13.43 -7.03
CA PHE A 180 -5.12 13.28 -5.78
C PHE A 180 -6.57 12.99 -6.09
N ALA A 181 -7.12 11.96 -5.46
CA ALA A 181 -8.49 11.52 -5.68
C ALA A 181 -9.14 11.07 -4.38
N GLY A 182 -10.46 11.11 -4.32
CA GLY A 182 -11.19 10.63 -3.15
C GLY A 182 -11.33 9.10 -3.16
N CYS A 183 -11.04 8.46 -2.05
CA CYS A 183 -11.15 7.01 -1.90
C CYS A 183 -12.56 6.49 -2.23
N ARG A 184 -13.61 7.25 -1.89
CA ARG A 184 -15.01 6.84 -2.16
C ARG A 184 -15.32 6.63 -3.63
N ASP A 185 -14.76 7.47 -4.48
CA ASP A 185 -15.05 7.52 -5.92
C ASP A 185 -13.98 6.77 -6.76
N THR A 186 -12.95 6.27 -6.12
CA THR A 186 -11.81 5.63 -6.78
C THR A 186 -11.62 4.21 -6.25
N PRO A 187 -12.18 3.18 -6.92
CA PRO A 187 -12.14 1.79 -6.46
C PRO A 187 -10.73 1.29 -6.12
N MET A 188 -9.72 1.70 -6.88
CA MET A 188 -8.33 1.27 -6.63
C MET A 188 -7.72 1.92 -5.37
N LEU A 189 -8.17 3.12 -4.97
CA LEU A 189 -7.81 3.71 -3.67
C LEU A 189 -8.46 2.96 -2.50
N GLN A 190 -9.62 2.34 -2.71
CA GLN A 190 -10.22 1.45 -1.70
C GLN A 190 -9.30 0.23 -1.46
N LEU A 191 -8.69 -0.35 -2.50
CA LEU A 191 -7.69 -1.40 -2.32
C LEU A 191 -6.44 -0.89 -1.60
N ALA A 192 -6.03 0.35 -1.83
CA ALA A 192 -4.92 0.96 -1.10
C ALA A 192 -5.23 1.15 0.40
N ASP A 193 -6.46 1.57 0.76
CA ASP A 193 -6.94 1.60 2.16
C ASP A 193 -6.84 0.22 2.83
N PHE A 194 -7.25 -0.83 2.13
CA PHE A 194 -7.12 -2.19 2.64
C PHE A 194 -5.66 -2.59 2.89
N VAL A 195 -4.77 -2.32 1.93
CA VAL A 195 -3.34 -2.62 2.10
C VAL A 195 -2.74 -1.83 3.25
N SER A 196 -2.99 -0.53 3.33
CA SER A 196 -2.48 0.31 4.42
C SER A 196 -2.99 -0.17 5.78
N ASN A 197 -4.27 -0.57 5.84
CA ASN A 197 -4.89 -1.12 7.06
C ASN A 197 -4.28 -2.49 7.45
N ALA A 198 -4.04 -3.40 6.50
CA ALA A 198 -3.40 -4.70 6.77
C ALA A 198 -2.00 -4.53 7.37
N VAL A 199 -1.19 -3.65 6.76
CA VAL A 199 0.18 -3.36 7.22
C VAL A 199 0.15 -2.66 8.59
N PHE A 200 -0.74 -1.68 8.77
CA PHE A 200 -0.89 -1.00 10.06
C PHE A 200 -1.28 -1.98 11.18
N ARG A 201 -2.23 -2.87 10.95
CA ARG A 201 -2.62 -3.88 11.94
C ARG A 201 -1.48 -4.83 12.29
N TYR A 202 -0.70 -5.24 11.32
CA TYR A 202 0.47 -6.09 11.55
C TYR A 202 1.47 -5.42 12.50
N TYR A 203 1.81 -4.15 12.27
CA TYR A 203 2.79 -3.44 13.10
C TYR A 203 2.21 -2.91 14.43
N GLU A 204 0.99 -2.38 14.42
CA GLU A 204 0.40 -1.71 15.56
C GLU A 204 -0.36 -2.67 16.50
N LYS A 205 -1.02 -3.69 15.94
CA LYS A 205 -1.88 -4.61 16.66
C LYS A 205 -1.33 -6.03 16.73
N GLN A 206 -0.16 -6.28 16.14
CA GLN A 206 0.45 -7.61 16.02
C GLN A 206 -0.50 -8.64 15.39
N ASP A 207 -1.34 -8.18 14.47
CA ASP A 207 -2.31 -8.99 13.77
C ASP A 207 -1.86 -9.22 12.32
N PRO A 208 -1.34 -10.41 11.98
CA PRO A 208 -0.81 -10.71 10.66
C PRO A 208 -1.89 -11.12 9.64
N LYS A 209 -3.12 -11.42 10.07
CA LYS A 209 -4.17 -12.08 9.30
C LYS A 209 -4.29 -11.56 7.88
N TYR A 210 -4.51 -10.27 7.72
CA TYR A 210 -4.75 -9.68 6.40
C TYR A 210 -3.47 -9.44 5.60
N LEU A 211 -2.37 -9.12 6.29
CA LEU A 211 -1.08 -9.02 5.61
C LEU A 211 -0.67 -10.37 5.01
N ASP A 212 -0.95 -11.48 5.69
CA ASP A 212 -0.63 -12.82 5.22
C ASP A 212 -1.39 -13.17 3.93
N ILE A 213 -2.65 -12.74 3.77
CA ILE A 213 -3.43 -12.93 2.53
C ILE A 213 -2.72 -12.29 1.34
N ILE A 214 -2.23 -11.06 1.50
CA ILE A 214 -1.64 -10.28 0.39
C ILE A 214 -0.10 -10.34 0.34
N TYR A 215 0.55 -11.13 1.20
CA TYR A 215 2.00 -11.11 1.37
C TYR A 215 2.73 -11.46 0.07
N GLU A 216 2.24 -12.43 -0.69
CA GLU A 216 2.83 -12.85 -1.97
C GLU A 216 2.72 -11.76 -3.08
N LYS A 217 1.90 -10.73 -2.88
CA LYS A 217 1.80 -9.57 -3.78
C LYS A 217 2.81 -8.47 -3.48
N ILE A 218 3.50 -8.54 -2.36
CA ILE A 218 4.58 -7.60 -2.05
C ILE A 218 5.69 -7.75 -3.08
N ASP A 219 6.16 -6.62 -3.61
CA ASP A 219 7.24 -6.58 -4.60
C ASP A 219 8.46 -7.38 -4.15
N ARG A 220 8.98 -8.22 -5.03
CA ARG A 220 10.19 -9.02 -4.82
C ARG A 220 11.35 -8.49 -5.65
N GLN A 221 12.56 -8.66 -5.14
CA GLN A 221 13.77 -8.25 -5.87
C GLN A 221 13.93 -9.02 -7.19
N PHE A 222 13.59 -10.31 -7.18
CA PHE A 222 13.52 -11.23 -8.33
C PHE A 222 12.55 -12.36 -7.96
N LYS A 223 12.21 -13.20 -8.96
CA LYS A 223 11.34 -14.37 -8.72
C LYS A 223 11.93 -15.23 -7.59
N ASP A 224 11.11 -15.58 -6.62
CA ASP A 224 11.49 -16.33 -5.42
C ASP A 224 12.56 -15.66 -4.53
N GLY A 225 12.83 -14.37 -4.77
CA GLY A 225 13.73 -13.56 -3.98
C GLY A 225 13.06 -12.88 -2.78
N PRO A 226 13.83 -12.10 -2.00
CA PRO A 226 13.31 -11.39 -0.85
C PRO A 226 12.27 -10.33 -1.24
N HIS A 227 11.28 -10.14 -0.37
CA HIS A 227 10.31 -9.09 -0.51
C HIS A 227 10.98 -7.72 -0.24
N VAL A 228 10.99 -6.88 -1.25
CA VAL A 228 11.59 -5.54 -1.17
C VAL A 228 10.53 -4.43 -1.18
N GLY A 229 9.26 -4.77 -1.44
CA GLY A 229 8.14 -3.84 -1.44
C GLY A 229 7.69 -3.40 -0.04
N LEU A 230 8.03 -4.15 1.02
CA LEU A 230 7.70 -3.82 2.40
C LEU A 230 8.92 -3.28 3.15
N LYS A 231 8.79 -2.09 3.75
CA LYS A 231 9.81 -1.46 4.60
C LYS A 231 9.27 -1.20 6.00
N HIS A 232 10.10 -1.49 7.00
CA HIS A 232 9.92 -0.99 8.35
C HIS A 232 11.05 -0.02 8.70
N ILE A 233 10.72 1.23 8.93
CA ILE A 233 11.65 2.27 9.39
C ILE A 233 11.55 2.31 10.92
N THR A 234 12.55 1.75 11.60
CA THR A 234 12.58 1.65 13.06
C THR A 234 14.01 1.83 13.57
N LYS A 235 14.14 2.36 14.79
CA LYS A 235 15.41 2.41 15.53
C LYS A 235 15.72 1.11 16.27
N ASN A 236 14.77 0.18 16.36
CA ASN A 236 14.99 -1.12 16.99
C ASN A 236 15.85 -2.02 16.10
N ALA A 237 17.15 -2.10 16.40
CA ALA A 237 18.11 -2.95 15.68
C ALA A 237 17.77 -4.46 15.76
N ASN A 238 17.03 -4.88 16.76
CA ASN A 238 16.62 -6.28 16.98
C ASN A 238 15.21 -6.59 16.47
N CYS A 239 14.65 -5.74 15.62
CA CYS A 239 13.32 -5.96 15.06
C CYS A 239 13.31 -7.20 14.16
N SER A 240 12.45 -8.18 14.50
CA SER A 240 12.28 -9.45 13.78
C SER A 240 11.01 -9.51 12.91
N CYS A 241 10.38 -8.36 12.62
CA CYS A 241 9.22 -8.33 11.74
C CYS A 241 9.56 -8.84 10.32
N LYS A 242 8.54 -9.23 9.54
CA LYS A 242 8.72 -9.76 8.17
C LYS A 242 9.71 -8.93 7.33
N ALA A 243 9.56 -7.60 7.31
CA ALA A 243 10.46 -6.72 6.53
C ALA A 243 11.89 -6.66 7.05
N CYS A 244 12.11 -6.72 8.36
CA CYS A 244 13.45 -6.66 8.96
C CYS A 244 14.18 -8.01 8.87
N ALA A 245 13.45 -9.10 9.09
CA ALA A 245 13.98 -10.46 9.01
C ALA A 245 14.53 -10.77 7.61
N GLU A 246 13.81 -10.43 6.56
CA GLU A 246 14.27 -10.66 5.17
C GLU A 246 15.55 -9.88 4.80
N ARG A 247 15.83 -8.76 5.48
CA ARG A 247 17.08 -8.01 5.28
C ARG A 247 18.26 -8.58 6.00
N LEU A 248 18.02 -9.16 7.19
CA LEU A 248 19.08 -9.76 8.01
C LEU A 248 19.57 -11.08 7.41
N TYR A 249 18.71 -11.78 6.66
CA TYR A 249 19.02 -13.03 5.98
C TYR A 249 18.75 -12.92 4.48
N PRO A 250 19.54 -12.11 3.73
CA PRO A 250 19.48 -12.21 2.28
C PRO A 250 19.76 -13.69 1.93
N THR A 251 18.79 -14.35 1.32
CA THR A 251 18.94 -15.75 0.87
C THR A 251 20.27 -15.88 0.17
N LYS A 252 21.18 -16.69 0.75
CA LYS A 252 22.45 -17.03 0.14
C LYS A 252 22.10 -17.54 -1.25
N LEU A 253 22.50 -16.79 -2.29
CA LEU A 253 22.50 -17.29 -3.65
C LEU A 253 23.17 -18.65 -3.60
N SER A 254 22.41 -19.72 -3.82
CA SER A 254 22.98 -21.03 -4.08
C SER A 254 23.83 -20.86 -5.32
N SER A 255 25.12 -20.76 -5.12
CA SER A 255 26.12 -20.98 -6.16
C SER A 255 26.00 -22.44 -6.56
N SER A 256 25.13 -22.74 -7.51
CA SER A 256 25.18 -23.94 -8.27
C SER A 256 26.16 -23.70 -9.43
N SER A 257 27.34 -24.21 -9.20
CA SER A 257 28.35 -24.54 -10.21
C SER A 257 27.76 -25.25 -11.42
#